data_73733ef256fa582328faa28c9d032c4f
#
_entry.id   73733ef256fa582328faa28c9d032c4f
#
_cell.length_a   1.000
_cell.length_b   1.000
_cell.length_c   1.000
_cell.angle_alpha   90.00
_cell.angle_beta   90.00
_cell.angle_gamma   90.00
#
_symmetry.space_group_name_H-M   'P 1'
#
loop_
_entity.id
_entity.type
_entity.pdbx_description
1 polymer ?
#
loop_
_entity_poly.entity_id
_entity_poly.type
_entity_poly.pdbx_seq_one_letter_code
_entity_poly.pdbx_strand_id
1 'polypeptide(L)'
;IRTVVFLTGCRLRCLYCHNPEMWVKREDNITSDELVKKVLRSKPYFKRNSGGVTFSGGEPLLQIEFLTDVCKKLKKEDIHIALDTCGVGKGDYDEILSLVDLILFDVKFTTREGYKHLTGREMDDSLKFIEAMNKSGKPVWIRQVVVPGMMDSEEYIDSLVEYLKKIDNVERVEFLPFHHMGFSKYEELGINNPLKDVPPMDVDKCNELQELFMKKWKNS
;
A
#
# COMPACT_ATOMS: atom_id res chain seq x y z
N ILE A 1 5.64 -6.98 -16.59
CA ILE A 1 6.56 -5.86 -16.26
C ILE A 1 5.73 -4.64 -15.93
N ARG A 2 6.05 -3.96 -14.82
CA ARG A 2 5.38 -2.73 -14.39
C ARG A 2 6.40 -1.63 -14.11
N THR A 3 6.07 -0.41 -14.48
CA THR A 3 6.79 0.78 -13.99
C THR A 3 6.22 1.12 -12.61
N VAL A 4 7.08 1.26 -11.61
CA VAL A 4 6.67 1.74 -10.28
C VAL A 4 7.08 3.19 -10.15
N VAL A 5 6.11 4.05 -9.78
CA VAL A 5 6.32 5.48 -9.53
C VAL A 5 6.14 5.70 -8.04
N PHE A 6 7.21 6.18 -7.39
CA PHE A 6 7.18 6.51 -5.98
C PHE A 6 6.91 8.01 -5.79
N LEU A 7 5.78 8.33 -5.12
CA LEU A 7 5.46 9.70 -4.71
C LEU A 7 5.95 9.93 -3.27
N THR A 8 6.55 11.08 -3.03
CA THR A 8 7.04 11.46 -1.70
C THR A 8 5.94 12.12 -0.87
N GLY A 9 6.08 12.04 0.45
CA GLY A 9 5.09 12.48 1.42
C GLY A 9 4.27 11.31 1.96
N CYS A 10 4.26 11.14 3.28
CA CYS A 10 3.39 10.21 3.99
C CYS A 10 3.04 10.79 5.36
N ARG A 11 1.78 10.67 5.78
CA ARG A 11 1.35 11.12 7.10
C ARG A 11 1.60 10.10 8.19
N LEU A 12 1.70 8.82 7.81
CA LEU A 12 1.96 7.74 8.74
C LEU A 12 3.44 7.72 9.16
N ARG A 13 3.69 7.15 10.32
CA ARG A 13 5.02 6.85 10.86
C ARG A 13 5.07 5.39 11.27
N CYS A 14 4.74 4.51 10.30
CA CYS A 14 4.71 3.08 10.56
C CYS A 14 6.03 2.61 11.16
N LEU A 15 5.95 1.88 12.26
CA LEU A 15 7.13 1.39 12.98
C LEU A 15 8.06 0.56 12.08
N TYR A 16 7.50 -0.17 11.11
CA TYR A 16 8.22 -1.00 10.15
C TYR A 16 8.48 -0.32 8.79
N CYS A 17 8.44 1.01 8.72
CA CYS A 17 8.56 1.69 7.42
C CYS A 17 9.92 1.39 6.75
N HIS A 18 9.91 0.88 5.52
CA HIS A 18 11.13 0.63 4.75
C HIS A 18 11.65 1.87 3.99
N ASN A 19 10.82 2.92 3.91
CA ASN A 19 11.12 4.12 3.13
C ASN A 19 10.91 5.40 3.97
N PRO A 20 11.59 5.57 5.12
CA PRO A 20 11.43 6.76 5.96
C PRO A 20 11.80 8.05 5.22
N GLU A 21 12.65 7.98 4.19
CA GLU A 21 13.00 9.09 3.30
C GLU A 21 11.79 9.61 2.50
N MET A 22 10.72 8.82 2.38
CA MET A 22 9.48 9.20 1.71
C MET A 22 8.47 9.90 2.63
N TRP A 23 8.76 10.05 3.92
CA TRP A 23 7.84 10.72 4.85
C TRP A 23 7.63 12.19 4.53
N VAL A 24 8.68 12.85 4.01
CA VAL A 24 8.67 14.26 3.68
C VAL A 24 8.50 14.43 2.17
N LYS A 25 7.62 15.35 1.78
CA LYS A 25 7.47 15.73 0.38
C LYS A 25 8.76 16.44 -0.07
N ARG A 26 9.37 15.96 -1.14
CA ARG A 26 10.54 16.61 -1.75
C ARG A 26 10.09 17.76 -2.66
N GLU A 27 10.98 18.72 -2.85
CA GLU A 27 10.76 19.87 -3.73
C GLU A 27 11.08 19.57 -5.21
N ASP A 28 11.78 18.46 -5.48
CA ASP A 28 12.09 18.00 -6.84
C ASP A 28 10.79 17.57 -7.54
N ASN A 29 10.14 18.52 -8.19
CA ASN A 29 8.86 18.32 -8.83
C ASN A 29 9.05 17.94 -10.30
N ILE A 30 8.32 16.93 -10.73
CA ILE A 30 8.12 16.56 -12.13
C ILE A 30 6.71 16.96 -12.54
N THR A 31 6.52 17.49 -13.74
CA THR A 31 5.19 17.71 -14.28
C THR A 31 4.51 16.40 -14.66
N SER A 32 3.16 16.39 -14.70
CA SER A 32 2.41 15.21 -15.12
C SER A 32 2.75 14.77 -16.55
N ASP A 33 2.99 15.72 -17.46
CA ASP A 33 3.38 15.41 -18.85
C ASP A 33 4.75 14.75 -18.93
N GLU A 34 5.72 15.23 -18.17
CA GLU A 34 7.05 14.62 -18.09
C GLU A 34 7.00 13.20 -17.49
N LEU A 35 6.17 12.99 -16.44
CA LEU A 35 6.00 11.68 -15.85
C LEU A 35 5.34 10.71 -16.81
N VAL A 36 4.26 11.12 -17.49
CA VAL A 36 3.60 10.32 -18.52
C VAL A 36 4.58 9.95 -19.62
N LYS A 37 5.37 10.91 -20.13
CA LYS A 37 6.40 10.65 -21.14
C LYS A 37 7.42 9.61 -20.67
N LYS A 38 7.83 9.64 -19.38
CA LYS A 38 8.74 8.63 -18.81
C LYS A 38 8.09 7.25 -18.77
N VAL A 39 6.84 7.15 -18.29
CA VAL A 39 6.10 5.88 -18.21
C VAL A 39 5.89 5.27 -19.60
N LEU A 40 5.55 6.08 -20.59
CA LEU A 40 5.29 5.62 -21.96
C LEU A 40 6.51 5.02 -22.66
N ARG A 41 7.74 5.32 -22.22
CA ARG A 41 8.94 4.64 -22.72
C ARG A 41 8.91 3.12 -22.45
N SER A 42 8.21 2.71 -21.39
CA SER A 42 8.06 1.30 -21.05
C SER A 42 6.81 0.64 -21.68
N LYS A 43 5.96 1.40 -22.38
CA LYS A 43 4.71 0.90 -22.98
C LYS A 43 4.90 -0.34 -23.86
N PRO A 44 5.97 -0.49 -24.68
CA PRO A 44 6.18 -1.68 -25.48
C PRO A 44 6.32 -2.98 -24.66
N TYR A 45 6.79 -2.85 -23.43
CA TYR A 45 6.97 -4.01 -22.52
C TYR A 45 5.69 -4.37 -21.76
N PHE A 46 4.73 -3.45 -21.62
CA PHE A 46 3.47 -3.68 -20.91
C PHE A 46 2.57 -4.67 -21.63
N LYS A 47 2.47 -4.54 -22.96
CA LYS A 47 1.57 -5.35 -23.80
C LYS A 47 1.85 -6.85 -23.75
N ARG A 48 3.12 -7.24 -23.52
CA ARG A 48 3.54 -8.66 -23.56
C ARG A 48 3.15 -9.44 -22.30
N ASN A 49 2.93 -8.77 -21.15
CA ASN A 49 2.84 -9.41 -19.85
C ASN A 49 1.76 -8.81 -18.95
N SER A 50 0.68 -8.28 -19.49
CA SER A 50 -0.37 -7.58 -18.70
C SER A 50 0.23 -6.54 -17.75
N GLY A 51 1.23 -5.81 -18.23
CA GLY A 51 1.99 -4.83 -17.46
C GLY A 51 1.26 -3.49 -17.35
N GLY A 52 1.92 -2.50 -16.76
CA GLY A 52 1.36 -1.16 -16.60
C GLY A 52 2.17 -0.30 -15.64
N VAL A 53 1.53 0.63 -14.98
CA VAL A 53 2.13 1.47 -13.96
C VAL A 53 1.54 1.16 -12.58
N THR A 54 2.35 1.28 -11.55
CA THR A 54 1.93 1.26 -10.15
C THR A 54 2.38 2.57 -9.50
N PHE A 55 1.44 3.30 -8.91
CA PHE A 55 1.74 4.47 -8.09
C PHE A 55 1.83 4.03 -6.63
N SER A 56 2.96 4.33 -6.00
CA SER A 56 3.36 3.88 -4.67
C SER A 56 4.24 4.95 -4.00
N GLY A 57 5.08 4.60 -3.02
CA GLY A 57 6.10 5.45 -2.41
C GLY A 57 5.84 5.72 -0.94
N GLY A 58 5.55 6.98 -0.58
CA GLY A 58 4.99 7.34 0.70
C GLY A 58 3.50 7.03 0.74
N GLU A 59 2.64 8.02 0.49
CA GLU A 59 1.20 7.82 0.28
C GLU A 59 0.75 8.61 -0.95
N PRO A 60 0.47 7.95 -2.08
CA PRO A 60 0.11 8.63 -3.33
C PRO A 60 -1.11 9.54 -3.23
N LEU A 61 -2.09 9.17 -2.40
CA LEU A 61 -3.32 9.93 -2.20
C LEU A 61 -3.10 11.30 -1.53
N LEU A 62 -1.91 11.59 -1.02
CA LEU A 62 -1.57 12.94 -0.54
C LEU A 62 -1.33 13.93 -1.69
N GLN A 63 -1.11 13.43 -2.90
CA GLN A 63 -0.93 14.21 -4.12
C GLN A 63 -2.03 13.88 -5.15
N ILE A 64 -3.28 13.78 -4.68
CA ILE A 64 -4.41 13.24 -5.45
C ILE A 64 -4.66 14.01 -6.75
N GLU A 65 -4.55 15.33 -6.77
CA GLU A 65 -4.76 16.16 -7.96
C GLU A 65 -3.72 15.84 -9.06
N PHE A 66 -2.44 15.80 -8.67
CA PHE A 66 -1.36 15.40 -9.58
C PHE A 66 -1.53 13.97 -10.07
N LEU A 67 -1.82 13.04 -9.16
CA LEU A 67 -2.02 11.63 -9.47
C LEU A 67 -3.19 11.45 -10.45
N THR A 68 -4.30 12.15 -10.22
CA THR A 68 -5.49 12.10 -11.09
C THR A 68 -5.18 12.61 -12.51
N ASP A 69 -4.44 13.73 -12.64
CA ASP A 69 -4.06 14.25 -13.96
C ASP A 69 -3.15 13.25 -14.71
N VAL A 70 -2.16 12.67 -14.03
CA VAL A 70 -1.32 11.62 -14.63
C VAL A 70 -2.14 10.42 -15.06
N CYS A 71 -3.05 9.93 -14.19
CA CYS A 71 -3.89 8.77 -14.49
C CYS A 71 -4.81 9.02 -15.69
N LYS A 72 -5.44 10.21 -15.79
CA LYS A 72 -6.25 10.60 -16.97
C LYS A 72 -5.45 10.52 -18.27
N LYS A 73 -4.21 11.00 -18.26
CA LYS A 73 -3.33 10.96 -19.43
C LYS A 73 -2.93 9.53 -19.80
N LEU A 74 -2.59 8.72 -18.81
CA LEU A 74 -2.21 7.32 -19.01
C LEU A 74 -3.39 6.45 -19.48
N LYS A 75 -4.62 6.73 -19.04
CA LYS A 75 -5.83 6.02 -19.54
C LYS A 75 -6.08 6.29 -21.02
N LYS A 76 -5.79 7.48 -21.53
CA LYS A 76 -5.85 7.77 -22.98
C LYS A 76 -4.87 6.93 -23.82
N GLU A 77 -3.82 6.43 -23.17
CA GLU A 77 -2.79 5.57 -23.76
C GLU A 77 -3.02 4.07 -23.53
N ASP A 78 -4.18 3.70 -22.99
CA ASP A 78 -4.58 2.33 -22.66
C ASP A 78 -3.56 1.63 -21.73
N ILE A 79 -3.10 2.34 -20.70
CA ILE A 79 -2.19 1.82 -19.69
C ILE A 79 -2.99 1.32 -18.48
N HIS A 80 -2.70 0.09 -18.05
CA HIS A 80 -3.23 -0.45 -16.80
C HIS A 80 -2.58 0.24 -15.60
N ILE A 81 -3.39 0.72 -14.66
CA ILE A 81 -2.96 1.51 -13.51
C ILE A 81 -3.28 0.76 -12.22
N ALA A 82 -2.27 0.54 -11.40
CA ALA A 82 -2.44 0.07 -10.02
C ALA A 82 -2.13 1.20 -9.04
N LEU A 83 -2.93 1.32 -8.00
CA LEU A 83 -2.74 2.24 -6.89
C LEU A 83 -2.32 1.43 -5.66
N ASP A 84 -1.14 1.71 -5.14
CA ASP A 84 -0.56 1.10 -3.95
C ASP A 84 -0.64 2.11 -2.79
N THR A 85 -1.51 1.85 -1.82
CA THR A 85 -1.92 2.82 -0.82
C THR A 85 -2.32 2.17 0.52
N CYS A 86 -2.20 2.92 1.61
CA CYS A 86 -2.82 2.61 2.88
C CYS A 86 -4.13 3.40 3.13
N GLY A 87 -4.60 4.15 2.13
CA GLY A 87 -5.86 4.88 2.18
C GLY A 87 -5.83 6.18 2.99
N VAL A 88 -4.66 6.74 3.27
CA VAL A 88 -4.53 7.96 4.10
C VAL A 88 -4.27 9.18 3.22
N GLY A 89 -5.28 9.58 2.50
CA GLY A 89 -5.26 10.72 1.59
C GLY A 89 -6.01 11.96 2.08
N LYS A 90 -6.27 12.84 1.15
CA LYS A 90 -7.12 14.03 1.34
C LYS A 90 -8.13 14.12 0.22
N GLY A 91 -9.38 14.43 0.57
CA GLY A 91 -10.41 14.79 -0.39
C GLY A 91 -11.33 13.67 -0.82
N ASP A 92 -11.89 13.84 -2.00
CA ASP A 92 -12.77 12.89 -2.65
C ASP A 92 -11.95 11.88 -3.46
N TYR A 93 -12.29 10.61 -3.34
CA TYR A 93 -11.59 9.52 -4.01
C TYR A 93 -12.32 9.02 -5.27
N ASP A 94 -13.55 9.46 -5.53
CA ASP A 94 -14.40 8.93 -6.61
C ASP A 94 -13.71 9.04 -7.98
N GLU A 95 -13.09 10.19 -8.26
CA GLU A 95 -12.42 10.40 -9.54
C GLU A 95 -11.19 9.51 -9.73
N ILE A 96 -10.27 9.48 -8.76
CA ILE A 96 -9.07 8.64 -8.88
C ILE A 96 -9.41 7.16 -8.93
N LEU A 97 -10.38 6.70 -8.13
CA LEU A 97 -10.83 5.32 -8.13
C LEU A 97 -11.51 4.92 -9.45
N SER A 98 -12.14 5.85 -10.17
CA SER A 98 -12.67 5.58 -11.52
C SER A 98 -11.58 5.26 -12.54
N LEU A 99 -10.37 5.82 -12.37
CA LEU A 99 -9.25 5.75 -13.29
C LEU A 99 -8.31 4.55 -13.05
N VAL A 100 -8.24 4.04 -11.83
CA VAL A 100 -7.39 2.88 -11.51
C VAL A 100 -8.07 1.57 -11.89
N ASP A 101 -7.24 0.56 -12.18
CA ASP A 101 -7.70 -0.78 -12.58
C ASP A 101 -7.52 -1.81 -11.46
N LEU A 102 -6.64 -1.53 -10.49
CA LEU A 102 -6.32 -2.40 -9.37
C LEU A 102 -5.90 -1.56 -8.16
N ILE A 103 -6.36 -1.93 -6.99
CA ILE A 103 -5.92 -1.33 -5.73
C ILE A 103 -5.07 -2.37 -4.97
N LEU A 104 -3.83 -1.99 -4.65
CA LEU A 104 -2.97 -2.70 -3.70
C LEU A 104 -3.15 -2.01 -2.36
N PHE A 105 -3.92 -2.61 -1.47
CA PHE A 105 -4.28 -1.99 -0.20
C PHE A 105 -3.48 -2.58 0.96
N ASP A 106 -2.68 -1.74 1.60
CA ASP A 106 -1.90 -2.11 2.78
C ASP A 106 -2.74 -2.02 4.04
N VAL A 107 -3.14 -3.14 4.59
CA VAL A 107 -3.74 -3.19 5.93
C VAL A 107 -2.63 -2.96 6.95
N LYS A 108 -2.74 -1.89 7.74
CA LYS A 108 -1.71 -1.55 8.73
C LYS A 108 -1.95 -2.26 10.06
N PHE A 109 -3.18 -2.29 10.52
CA PHE A 109 -3.62 -3.06 11.69
C PHE A 109 -5.15 -3.25 11.65
N THR A 110 -5.66 -4.18 12.45
CA THR A 110 -7.08 -4.57 12.45
C THR A 110 -7.92 -3.82 13.48
N THR A 111 -7.27 -3.28 14.53
CA THR A 111 -7.93 -2.50 15.60
C THR A 111 -7.46 -1.05 15.59
N ARG A 112 -8.29 -0.13 16.12
CA ARG A 112 -7.94 1.31 16.20
C ARG A 112 -6.71 1.55 17.06
N GLU A 113 -6.60 0.87 18.19
CA GLU A 113 -5.47 0.99 19.12
C GLU A 113 -4.17 0.51 18.47
N GLY A 114 -4.22 -0.68 17.84
CA GLY A 114 -3.08 -1.25 17.12
C GLY A 114 -2.66 -0.40 15.93
N TYR A 115 -3.63 0.11 15.17
CA TYR A 115 -3.36 1.02 14.05
C TYR A 115 -2.65 2.30 14.53
N LYS A 116 -3.15 2.92 15.59
CA LYS A 116 -2.55 4.12 16.18
C LYS A 116 -1.16 3.85 16.73
N HIS A 117 -0.98 2.74 17.43
CA HIS A 117 0.33 2.32 17.93
C HIS A 117 1.33 2.12 16.78
N LEU A 118 0.92 1.39 15.74
CA LEU A 118 1.79 1.08 14.61
C LEU A 118 2.12 2.27 13.73
N THR A 119 1.15 3.17 13.50
CA THR A 119 1.24 4.21 12.46
C THR A 119 1.41 5.62 13.01
N GLY A 120 1.18 5.83 14.31
CA GLY A 120 1.14 7.14 14.96
C GLY A 120 -0.07 7.99 14.58
N ARG A 121 -1.12 7.41 13.95
CA ARG A 121 -2.33 8.13 13.48
C ARG A 121 -3.60 7.35 13.79
N GLU A 122 -4.73 8.06 13.81
CA GLU A 122 -6.06 7.45 13.89
C GLU A 122 -6.40 6.72 12.58
N MET A 123 -7.23 5.67 12.66
CA MET A 123 -7.61 4.82 11.53
C MET A 123 -8.67 5.46 10.61
N ASP A 124 -9.30 6.55 11.02
CA ASP A 124 -10.50 7.10 10.37
C ASP A 124 -10.31 7.44 8.89
N ASP A 125 -9.15 7.99 8.50
CA ASP A 125 -8.88 8.31 7.10
C ASP A 125 -8.83 7.03 6.24
N SER A 126 -8.21 5.96 6.75
CA SER A 126 -8.15 4.66 6.07
C SER A 126 -9.54 4.02 5.96
N LEU A 127 -10.38 4.13 6.99
CA LEU A 127 -11.76 3.62 6.96
C LEU A 127 -12.62 4.36 5.93
N LYS A 128 -12.49 5.68 5.82
CA LYS A 128 -13.17 6.46 4.75
C LYS A 128 -12.72 6.03 3.36
N PHE A 129 -11.43 5.72 3.19
CA PHE A 129 -10.95 5.21 1.90
C PHE A 129 -11.54 3.83 1.59
N ILE A 130 -11.66 2.93 2.58
CA ILE A 130 -12.30 1.62 2.41
C ILE A 130 -13.75 1.78 1.93
N GLU A 131 -14.52 2.71 2.49
CA GLU A 131 -15.90 3.00 2.05
C GLU A 131 -15.93 3.43 0.57
N ALA A 132 -15.05 4.34 0.15
CA ALA A 132 -14.94 4.76 -1.23
C ALA A 132 -14.46 3.63 -2.16
N MET A 133 -13.50 2.83 -1.71
CA MET A 133 -12.96 1.68 -2.42
C MET A 133 -14.06 0.63 -2.68
N ASN A 134 -14.87 0.28 -1.67
CA ASN A 134 -16.01 -0.63 -1.81
C ASN A 134 -17.02 -0.09 -2.83
N LYS A 135 -17.39 1.19 -2.72
CA LYS A 135 -18.30 1.85 -3.68
C LYS A 135 -17.76 1.82 -5.12
N SER A 136 -16.46 1.86 -5.30
CA SER A 136 -15.83 1.87 -6.63
C SER A 136 -15.95 0.54 -7.37
N GLY A 137 -16.15 -0.58 -6.66
CA GLY A 137 -16.21 -1.93 -7.22
C GLY A 137 -14.90 -2.41 -7.86
N LYS A 138 -13.77 -1.75 -7.60
CA LYS A 138 -12.48 -2.13 -8.19
C LYS A 138 -11.91 -3.38 -7.53
N PRO A 139 -11.14 -4.20 -8.26
CA PRO A 139 -10.43 -5.33 -7.67
C PRO A 139 -9.39 -4.85 -6.65
N VAL A 140 -9.31 -5.58 -5.54
CA VAL A 140 -8.43 -5.26 -4.42
C VAL A 140 -7.49 -6.42 -4.12
N TRP A 141 -6.20 -6.13 -4.04
CA TRP A 141 -5.21 -7.03 -3.48
C TRP A 141 -4.76 -6.48 -2.14
N ILE A 142 -4.99 -7.24 -1.10
CA ILE A 142 -4.59 -6.91 0.26
C ILE A 142 -3.14 -7.29 0.48
N ARG A 143 -2.39 -6.41 1.13
CA ARG A 143 -1.05 -6.70 1.63
C ARG A 143 -1.00 -6.48 3.13
N GLN A 144 -0.41 -7.44 3.83
CA GLN A 144 -0.22 -7.43 5.28
C GLN A 144 1.25 -7.70 5.60
N VAL A 145 1.95 -6.70 6.11
CA VAL A 145 3.28 -6.94 6.70
C VAL A 145 3.10 -7.67 8.02
N VAL A 146 3.83 -8.76 8.22
CA VAL A 146 3.80 -9.55 9.46
C VAL A 146 5.04 -9.23 10.28
N VAL A 147 4.84 -8.53 11.39
CA VAL A 147 5.91 -8.16 12.34
C VAL A 147 5.87 -9.15 13.52
N PRO A 148 7.00 -9.83 13.84
CA PRO A 148 7.08 -10.74 14.97
C PRO A 148 6.67 -10.08 16.29
N GLY A 149 5.90 -10.80 17.09
CA GLY A 149 5.38 -10.33 18.38
C GLY A 149 4.24 -9.31 18.31
N MET A 150 3.83 -8.89 17.10
CA MET A 150 2.73 -7.94 16.90
C MET A 150 1.60 -8.51 16.05
N MET A 151 1.91 -9.27 15.01
CA MET A 151 0.97 -9.69 13.97
C MET A 151 1.11 -11.18 13.61
N ASP A 152 1.86 -11.94 14.40
CA ASP A 152 2.24 -13.32 14.11
C ASP A 152 1.54 -14.34 15.02
N SER A 153 0.39 -13.97 15.63
CA SER A 153 -0.44 -14.85 16.41
C SER A 153 -1.70 -15.29 15.69
N GLU A 154 -2.31 -16.41 16.12
CA GLU A 154 -3.57 -16.91 15.58
C GLU A 154 -4.71 -15.93 15.84
N GLU A 155 -4.74 -15.26 17.00
CA GLU A 155 -5.72 -14.26 17.36
C GLU A 155 -5.66 -13.06 16.42
N TYR A 156 -4.44 -12.65 16.00
CA TYR A 156 -4.30 -11.61 14.99
C TYR A 156 -4.86 -12.05 13.63
N ILE A 157 -4.62 -13.30 13.23
CA ILE A 157 -5.17 -13.86 11.99
C ILE A 157 -6.70 -13.85 12.02
N ASP A 158 -7.31 -14.24 13.15
CA ASP A 158 -8.77 -14.18 13.32
C ASP A 158 -9.29 -12.74 13.20
N SER A 159 -8.62 -11.81 13.85
CA SER A 159 -8.95 -10.37 13.75
C SER A 159 -8.81 -9.84 12.30
N LEU A 160 -7.81 -10.33 11.55
CA LEU A 160 -7.61 -9.94 10.15
C LEU A 160 -8.73 -10.49 9.26
N VAL A 161 -9.16 -11.74 9.46
CA VAL A 161 -10.31 -12.30 8.73
C VAL A 161 -11.56 -11.46 8.97
N GLU A 162 -11.88 -11.13 10.22
CA GLU A 162 -13.04 -10.29 10.55
C GLU A 162 -12.90 -8.85 10.00
N TYR A 163 -11.69 -8.29 9.99
CA TYR A 163 -11.45 -6.97 9.44
C TYR A 163 -11.68 -6.94 7.92
N LEU A 164 -11.19 -7.95 7.20
CA LEU A 164 -11.29 -8.00 5.74
C LEU A 164 -12.70 -8.25 5.23
N LYS A 165 -13.62 -8.79 6.03
CA LYS A 165 -15.06 -8.88 5.68
C LYS A 165 -15.71 -7.51 5.40
N LYS A 166 -15.06 -6.42 5.79
CA LYS A 166 -15.50 -5.03 5.52
C LYS A 166 -15.04 -4.51 4.16
N ILE A 167 -14.22 -5.29 3.44
CA ILE A 167 -13.63 -4.90 2.17
C ILE A 167 -14.19 -5.78 1.07
N ASP A 168 -14.88 -5.14 0.12
CA ASP A 168 -15.45 -5.80 -1.04
C ASP A 168 -14.37 -6.07 -2.11
N ASN A 169 -14.67 -7.00 -3.02
CA ASN A 169 -13.84 -7.31 -4.20
C ASN A 169 -12.38 -7.65 -3.90
N VAL A 170 -12.12 -8.31 -2.77
CA VAL A 170 -10.79 -8.85 -2.44
C VAL A 170 -10.51 -10.06 -3.33
N GLU A 171 -9.58 -9.90 -4.27
CA GLU A 171 -9.14 -10.99 -5.16
C GLU A 171 -7.92 -11.74 -4.64
N ARG A 172 -7.10 -11.07 -3.82
CA ARG A 172 -5.84 -11.63 -3.31
C ARG A 172 -5.49 -11.04 -1.95
N VAL A 173 -4.91 -11.88 -1.10
CA VAL A 173 -4.30 -11.46 0.16
C VAL A 173 -2.88 -11.99 0.21
N GLU A 174 -1.90 -11.12 0.43
CA GLU A 174 -0.48 -11.44 0.52
C GLU A 174 0.08 -11.04 1.88
N PHE A 175 0.74 -11.99 2.54
CA PHE A 175 1.53 -11.70 3.72
C PHE A 175 2.97 -11.39 3.30
N LEU A 176 3.50 -10.32 3.86
CA LEU A 176 4.86 -9.85 3.58
C LEU A 176 5.68 -9.99 4.86
N PRO A 177 6.71 -10.84 4.87
CA PRO A 177 7.54 -10.98 6.06
C PRO A 177 8.28 -9.67 6.37
N PHE A 178 8.21 -9.21 7.61
CA PHE A 178 9.01 -8.08 8.09
C PHE A 178 10.52 -8.37 7.93
N HIS A 179 11.28 -7.38 7.46
CA HIS A 179 12.72 -7.51 7.22
C HIS A 179 13.47 -6.19 7.47
N HIS A 180 14.81 -6.24 7.59
CA HIS A 180 15.66 -5.12 7.96
C HIS A 180 16.23 -4.30 6.79
N MET A 181 15.84 -4.58 5.52
CA MET A 181 16.46 -3.94 4.34
C MET A 181 16.38 -2.42 4.30
N GLY A 182 15.43 -1.80 5.02
CA GLY A 182 15.30 -0.34 5.10
C GLY A 182 16.02 0.30 6.31
N PHE A 183 16.69 -0.46 7.15
CA PHE A 183 17.20 0.03 8.44
C PHE A 183 18.37 1.01 8.31
N SER A 184 19.25 0.83 7.33
CA SER A 184 20.34 1.79 7.04
C SER A 184 19.83 3.20 6.77
N LYS A 185 18.64 3.33 6.18
CA LYS A 185 18.03 4.64 5.89
C LYS A 185 17.68 5.42 7.15
N TYR A 186 17.33 4.74 8.26
CA TYR A 186 17.09 5.41 9.53
C TYR A 186 18.36 6.02 10.10
N GLU A 187 19.48 5.30 10.01
CA GLU A 187 20.79 5.80 10.42
C GLU A 187 21.23 6.99 9.56
N GLU A 188 21.11 6.88 8.23
CA GLU A 188 21.44 7.96 7.29
C GLU A 188 20.61 9.23 7.52
N LEU A 189 19.37 9.08 7.98
CA LEU A 189 18.46 10.19 8.27
C LEU A 189 18.57 10.69 9.72
N GLY A 190 19.35 10.04 10.57
CA GLY A 190 19.43 10.36 12.01
C GLY A 190 18.11 10.11 12.76
N ILE A 191 17.28 9.17 12.28
CA ILE A 191 15.98 8.83 12.86
C ILE A 191 16.12 7.55 13.71
N ASN A 192 15.55 7.56 14.91
CA ASN A 192 15.48 6.33 15.70
C ASN A 192 14.60 5.28 15.02
N ASN A 193 15.12 4.05 14.86
CA ASN A 193 14.37 2.92 14.37
C ASN A 193 13.72 2.17 15.56
N PRO A 194 12.37 2.22 15.70
CA PRO A 194 11.71 1.61 16.85
C PRO A 194 11.73 0.07 16.85
N LEU A 195 11.98 -0.55 15.70
CA LEU A 195 12.02 -2.02 15.54
C LEU A 195 13.44 -2.55 15.31
N LYS A 196 14.48 -1.78 15.65
CA LYS A 196 15.90 -2.17 15.42
C LYS A 196 16.27 -3.53 16.06
N ASP A 197 15.66 -3.84 17.20
CA ASP A 197 15.92 -5.05 17.99
C ASP A 197 14.90 -6.19 17.72
N VAL A 198 13.89 -5.95 16.87
CA VAL A 198 12.92 -6.97 16.46
C VAL A 198 13.54 -7.81 15.33
N PRO A 199 13.61 -9.13 15.45
CA PRO A 199 14.19 -9.97 14.40
C PRO A 199 13.34 -9.93 13.13
N PRO A 200 13.92 -10.18 11.95
CA PRO A 200 13.14 -10.41 10.74
C PRO A 200 12.12 -11.53 10.94
N MET A 201 10.99 -11.42 10.29
CA MET A 201 9.99 -12.49 10.27
C MET A 201 10.54 -13.71 9.55
N ASP A 202 10.44 -14.87 10.18
CA ASP A 202 10.76 -16.14 9.56
C ASP A 202 9.80 -16.39 8.37
N VAL A 203 10.36 -16.72 7.22
CA VAL A 203 9.61 -16.86 5.97
C VAL A 203 8.68 -18.07 6.02
N ASP A 204 9.13 -19.18 6.59
CA ASP A 204 8.31 -20.40 6.67
C ASP A 204 7.14 -20.18 7.64
N LYS A 205 7.40 -19.56 8.81
CA LYS A 205 6.33 -19.15 9.73
C LYS A 205 5.35 -18.17 9.08
N CYS A 206 5.84 -17.20 8.27
CA CYS A 206 4.98 -16.27 7.54
C CYS A 206 4.07 -17.00 6.54
N ASN A 207 4.61 -18.01 5.84
CA ASN A 207 3.84 -18.86 4.94
C ASN A 207 2.79 -19.71 5.68
N GLU A 208 3.14 -20.29 6.83
CA GLU A 208 2.18 -21.01 7.68
C GLU A 208 1.02 -20.13 8.13
N LEU A 209 1.30 -18.87 8.52
CA LEU A 209 0.26 -17.89 8.86
C LEU A 209 -0.61 -17.51 7.66
N GLN A 210 -0.01 -17.39 6.47
CA GLN A 210 -0.74 -17.18 5.22
C GLN A 210 -1.69 -18.35 4.92
N GLU A 211 -1.23 -19.58 5.08
CA GLU A 211 -2.06 -20.79 4.89
C GLU A 211 -3.19 -20.87 5.91
N LEU A 212 -2.90 -20.57 7.18
CA LEU A 212 -3.91 -20.50 8.25
C LEU A 212 -4.98 -19.45 7.92
N PHE A 213 -4.54 -18.25 7.52
CA PHE A 213 -5.46 -17.19 7.07
C PHE A 213 -6.35 -17.68 5.92
N MET A 214 -5.76 -18.27 4.87
CA MET A 214 -6.51 -18.73 3.69
C MET A 214 -7.53 -19.81 4.04
N LYS A 215 -7.21 -20.70 4.99
CA LYS A 215 -8.14 -21.71 5.50
C LYS A 215 -9.32 -21.07 6.22
N LYS A 216 -9.05 -20.09 7.11
CA LYS A 216 -10.10 -19.38 7.86
C LYS A 216 -10.95 -18.50 6.93
N TRP A 217 -10.32 -17.80 6.00
CA TRP A 217 -10.99 -16.92 5.02
C TRP A 217 -11.97 -17.66 4.11
N LYS A 218 -11.62 -18.87 3.65
CA LYS A 218 -12.52 -19.69 2.82
C LYS A 218 -13.75 -20.20 3.58
N ASN A 219 -13.68 -20.27 4.90
CA ASN A 219 -14.75 -20.78 5.77
C ASN A 219 -15.57 -19.65 6.42
N SER A 220 -15.27 -18.40 6.12
CA SER A 220 -15.91 -17.21 6.67
C SER A 220 -16.88 -16.58 5.65
#